data_85cf2380a27f0b1af661176fb491397b
#
_entry.id   85cf2380a27f0b1af661176fb491397b
#
_cell.length_a   1.000
_cell.length_b   1.000
_cell.length_c   1.000
_cell.angle_alpha   90.00
_cell.angle_beta   90.00
_cell.angle_gamma   90.00
#
_symmetry.space_group_name_H-M   'P 1'
#
loop_
_entity.id
_entity.type
_entity.pdbx_description
1 polymer ?
#
loop_
_entity_poly.entity_id
_entity_poly.type
_entity_poly.pdbx_seq_one_letter_code
_entity_poly.pdbx_strand_id
1 'polypeptide(L)'
;MIGNDVVDLDLAARQSNWRRKGYLDKIFTPDEQHYILQAPNPDTVVWTLWTRKEAVYKIIRQQNGIRGFYPLRIATKDFEKGTVRFDYQLFYTQTEVTATSIHTIALLTPTFDQVIILPLAQELFKIDEIPFVVFDDKKQAVSKSHHGRFEKVVMVGG
;
A
#
# COMPACT_ATOMS: atom_id res chain seq x y z
N MET A 1 9.65 -6.38 -7.91
CA MET A 1 8.70 -6.55 -6.80
C MET A 1 7.76 -5.36 -6.76
N ILE A 2 6.53 -5.59 -6.40
CA ILE A 2 5.49 -4.59 -6.38
C ILE A 2 4.54 -4.87 -5.21
N GLY A 3 4.04 -3.80 -4.58
CA GLY A 3 2.98 -3.87 -3.59
C GLY A 3 1.87 -2.91 -3.94
N ASN A 4 0.67 -3.19 -3.49
CA ASN A 4 -0.43 -2.24 -3.58
C ASN A 4 -1.40 -2.41 -2.43
N ASP A 5 -2.15 -1.35 -2.18
CA ASP A 5 -3.26 -1.39 -1.23
C ASP A 5 -4.37 -0.44 -1.68
N VAL A 6 -5.61 -0.83 -1.44
CA VAL A 6 -6.79 -0.03 -1.76
C VAL A 6 -7.68 0.10 -0.53
N VAL A 7 -8.23 1.28 -0.33
CA VAL A 7 -9.22 1.54 0.73
C VAL A 7 -10.50 2.07 0.10
N ASP A 8 -11.63 1.44 0.45
CA ASP A 8 -12.96 1.95 0.20
C ASP A 8 -13.27 2.95 1.31
N LEU A 9 -13.33 4.24 0.96
CA LEU A 9 -13.48 5.31 1.95
C LEU A 9 -14.79 5.25 2.73
N ASP A 10 -15.87 4.85 2.09
CA ASP A 10 -17.16 4.70 2.78
C ASP A 10 -17.12 3.56 3.80
N LEU A 11 -16.52 2.45 3.43
CA LEU A 11 -16.38 1.31 4.33
C LEU A 11 -15.43 1.63 5.49
N ALA A 12 -14.31 2.29 5.22
CA ALA A 12 -13.35 2.70 6.24
C ALA A 12 -13.98 3.64 7.27
N ALA A 13 -14.81 4.58 6.82
CA ALA A 13 -15.53 5.49 7.71
C ALA A 13 -16.48 4.75 8.67
N ARG A 14 -17.05 3.64 8.24
CA ARG A 14 -17.97 2.83 9.07
C ARG A 14 -17.25 1.81 9.95
N GLN A 15 -16.14 1.24 9.49
CA GLN A 15 -15.43 0.16 10.17
C GLN A 15 -14.33 0.63 11.11
N SER A 16 -13.75 1.80 10.87
CA SER A 16 -12.55 2.25 11.55
C SER A 16 -12.73 3.63 12.16
N ASN A 17 -12.40 3.75 13.44
CA ASN A 17 -12.34 5.05 14.12
C ASN A 17 -10.88 5.37 14.46
N TRP A 18 -10.18 6.04 13.54
CA TRP A 18 -8.79 6.41 13.76
C TRP A 18 -8.62 7.53 14.80
N ARG A 19 -9.71 8.22 15.16
CA ARG A 19 -9.71 9.23 16.26
C ARG A 19 -9.76 8.60 17.63
N ARG A 20 -9.98 7.28 17.70
CA ARG A 20 -9.97 6.54 18.97
C ARG A 20 -8.63 6.72 19.67
N LYS A 21 -8.67 6.92 20.99
CA LYS A 21 -7.48 7.09 21.83
C LYS A 21 -6.47 5.95 21.58
N GLY A 22 -5.23 6.33 21.28
CA GLY A 22 -4.12 5.39 21.05
C GLY A 22 -4.00 4.85 19.64
N TYR A 23 -4.99 5.08 18.76
CA TYR A 23 -4.94 4.57 17.39
C TYR A 23 -3.75 5.17 16.61
N LEU A 24 -3.61 6.49 16.62
CA LEU A 24 -2.54 7.16 15.88
C LEU A 24 -1.16 6.74 16.39
N ASP A 25 -0.99 6.61 17.70
CA ASP A 25 0.31 6.24 18.29
C ASP A 25 0.75 4.82 17.92
N LYS A 26 -0.21 3.92 17.67
CA LYS A 26 0.10 2.53 17.27
C LYS A 26 0.54 2.41 15.82
N ILE A 27 0.07 3.29 14.96
CA ILE A 27 0.18 3.12 13.50
C ILE A 27 1.13 4.13 12.88
N PHE A 28 1.12 5.37 13.39
CA PHE A 28 1.78 6.51 12.73
C PHE A 28 2.88 7.11 13.60
N THR A 29 3.98 7.48 12.93
CA THR A 29 5.07 8.22 13.56
C THR A 29 4.61 9.63 13.96
N PRO A 30 5.33 10.34 14.85
CA PRO A 30 4.99 11.73 15.19
C PRO A 30 4.89 12.64 13.98
N ASP A 31 5.79 12.52 13.00
CA ASP A 31 5.75 13.32 11.78
C ASP A 31 4.49 13.01 10.95
N GLU A 32 4.15 11.74 10.83
CA GLU A 32 2.92 11.33 10.12
C GLU A 32 1.68 11.85 10.81
N GLN A 33 1.62 11.80 12.15
CA GLN A 33 0.52 12.35 12.91
C GLN A 33 0.37 13.87 12.71
N HIS A 34 1.49 14.57 12.57
CA HIS A 34 1.50 16.00 12.29
C HIS A 34 0.82 16.29 10.94
N TYR A 35 1.13 15.54 9.90
CA TYR A 35 0.46 15.66 8.59
C TYR A 35 -1.04 15.42 8.71
N ILE A 36 -1.44 14.40 9.44
CA ILE A 36 -2.86 14.06 9.65
C ILE A 36 -3.60 15.22 10.32
N LEU A 37 -3.07 15.70 11.45
CA LEU A 37 -3.77 16.67 12.29
C LEU A 37 -3.81 18.07 11.68
N GLN A 38 -2.91 18.40 10.77
CA GLN A 38 -2.89 19.70 10.07
C GLN A 38 -3.66 19.70 8.76
N ALA A 39 -4.06 18.54 8.24
CA ALA A 39 -4.68 18.45 6.92
C ALA A 39 -6.10 19.03 6.92
N PRO A 40 -6.51 19.70 5.83
CA PRO A 40 -7.92 20.11 5.66
C PRO A 40 -8.87 18.92 5.64
N ASN A 41 -8.42 17.77 5.11
CA ASN A 41 -9.15 16.52 5.13
C ASN A 41 -8.28 15.42 5.77
N PRO A 42 -8.28 15.30 7.11
CA PRO A 42 -7.41 14.33 7.78
C PRO A 42 -7.75 12.88 7.47
N ASP A 43 -8.99 12.54 7.16
CA ASP A 43 -9.35 11.16 6.76
C ASP A 43 -8.58 10.72 5.52
N THR A 44 -8.46 11.58 4.51
CA THR A 44 -7.69 11.29 3.30
C THR A 44 -6.23 11.04 3.62
N VAL A 45 -5.63 11.84 4.51
CA VAL A 45 -4.21 11.65 4.89
C VAL A 45 -4.01 10.36 5.66
N VAL A 46 -4.90 10.03 6.59
CA VAL A 46 -4.83 8.77 7.35
C VAL A 46 -4.79 7.57 6.40
N TRP A 47 -5.73 7.50 5.46
CA TRP A 47 -5.81 6.34 4.57
C TRP A 47 -4.77 6.36 3.46
N THR A 48 -4.27 7.53 3.07
CA THR A 48 -3.10 7.64 2.21
C THR A 48 -1.87 7.04 2.89
N LEU A 49 -1.59 7.42 4.11
CA LEU A 49 -0.45 6.89 4.87
C LEU A 49 -0.61 5.39 5.14
N TRP A 50 -1.81 4.95 5.50
CA TRP A 50 -2.11 3.54 5.72
C TRP A 50 -1.84 2.69 4.48
N THR A 51 -2.38 3.10 3.33
CA THR A 51 -2.22 2.35 2.08
C THR A 51 -0.76 2.30 1.64
N ARG A 52 0.02 3.36 1.90
CA ARG A 52 1.46 3.37 1.63
C ARG A 52 2.20 2.35 2.48
N LYS A 53 1.90 2.27 3.77
CA LYS A 53 2.51 1.29 4.67
C LYS A 53 2.16 -0.14 4.27
N GLU A 54 0.90 -0.40 3.97
CA GLU A 54 0.44 -1.73 3.55
C GLU A 54 1.04 -2.15 2.21
N ALA A 55 1.12 -1.24 1.23
CA ALA A 55 1.72 -1.53 -0.07
C ALA A 55 3.22 -1.87 0.08
N VAL A 56 3.95 -1.12 0.88
CA VAL A 56 5.37 -1.36 1.16
C VAL A 56 5.55 -2.69 1.92
N TYR A 57 4.69 -2.98 2.89
CA TYR A 57 4.72 -4.23 3.63
C TYR A 57 4.66 -5.45 2.69
N LYS A 58 3.84 -5.40 1.65
CA LYS A 58 3.74 -6.49 0.68
C LYS A 58 5.05 -6.74 -0.06
N ILE A 59 5.81 -5.70 -0.38
CA ILE A 59 7.16 -5.86 -0.95
C ILE A 59 8.10 -6.50 0.06
N ILE A 60 8.08 -6.04 1.31
CA ILE A 60 8.92 -6.60 2.38
C ILE A 60 8.65 -8.10 2.52
N ARG A 61 7.40 -8.52 2.47
CA ARG A 61 7.04 -9.94 2.48
C ARG A 61 7.61 -10.71 1.28
N GLN A 62 7.56 -10.11 0.09
CA GLN A 62 8.14 -10.71 -1.11
C GLN A 62 9.65 -10.89 -0.98
N GLN A 63 10.33 -9.96 -0.31
CA GLN A 63 11.79 -10.00 -0.14
C GLN A 63 12.25 -11.06 0.85
N ASN A 64 11.58 -11.21 1.99
CA ASN A 64 12.11 -11.98 3.12
C ASN A 64 11.08 -12.86 3.84
N GLY A 65 9.82 -12.87 3.39
CA GLY A 65 8.77 -13.70 3.98
C GLY A 65 8.29 -13.26 5.37
N ILE A 66 8.70 -12.09 5.87
CA ILE A 66 8.24 -11.59 7.16
C ILE A 66 6.72 -11.45 7.16
N ARG A 67 6.06 -12.00 8.19
CA ARG A 67 4.60 -11.99 8.32
C ARG A 67 4.08 -11.00 9.36
N GLY A 68 4.95 -10.31 10.08
CA GLY A 68 4.55 -9.28 11.03
C GLY A 68 4.40 -7.92 10.36
N PHE A 69 3.28 -7.23 10.61
CA PHE A 69 3.10 -5.85 10.16
C PHE A 69 3.55 -4.89 11.27
N TYR A 70 4.59 -4.12 10.99
CA TYR A 70 5.19 -3.16 11.92
C TYR A 70 5.03 -1.74 11.38
N PRO A 71 3.84 -1.13 11.51
CA PRO A 71 3.53 0.13 10.84
C PRO A 71 4.44 1.29 11.24
N LEU A 72 4.91 1.35 12.48
CA LEU A 72 5.82 2.41 12.92
C LEU A 72 7.22 2.31 12.30
N ARG A 73 7.65 1.11 11.90
CA ARG A 73 8.92 0.89 11.21
C ARG A 73 8.84 1.19 9.71
N ILE A 74 7.65 1.14 9.14
CA ILE A 74 7.38 1.50 7.74
C ILE A 74 7.00 2.99 7.76
N ALA A 75 7.99 3.86 7.74
CA ALA A 75 7.82 5.26 8.05
C ALA A 75 7.91 6.15 6.81
N THR A 76 7.06 7.15 6.72
CA THR A 76 7.13 8.17 5.68
C THR A 76 8.46 8.90 5.76
N LYS A 77 9.20 8.96 4.64
CA LYS A 77 10.38 9.79 4.49
C LYS A 77 10.00 11.17 3.98
N ASP A 78 9.26 11.23 2.88
CA ASP A 78 8.76 12.47 2.29
C ASP A 78 7.31 12.23 1.86
N PHE A 79 6.38 12.91 2.52
CA PHE A 79 4.95 12.74 2.26
C PHE A 79 4.57 13.18 0.84
N GLU A 80 5.07 14.33 0.40
CA GLU A 80 4.72 14.91 -0.90
C GLU A 80 5.27 14.06 -2.05
N LYS A 81 6.49 13.55 -1.90
CA LYS A 81 7.11 12.67 -2.91
C LYS A 81 6.59 11.24 -2.84
N GLY A 82 5.90 10.86 -1.77
CA GLY A 82 5.41 9.51 -1.58
C GLY A 82 6.50 8.49 -1.26
N THR A 83 7.63 8.92 -0.70
CA THR A 83 8.70 7.99 -0.33
C THR A 83 8.53 7.48 1.09
N VAL A 84 8.84 6.20 1.27
CA VAL A 84 8.66 5.46 2.52
C VAL A 84 9.93 4.69 2.82
N ARG A 85 10.28 4.59 4.09
CA ARG A 85 11.48 3.91 4.54
C ARG A 85 11.14 2.76 5.47
N PHE A 86 11.82 1.63 5.27
CA PHE A 86 11.84 0.52 6.21
C PHE A 86 13.30 0.13 6.45
N ASP A 87 13.77 0.29 7.70
CA ASP A 87 15.19 0.18 8.05
C ASP A 87 16.03 1.11 7.16
N TYR A 88 16.95 0.58 6.36
CA TYR A 88 17.81 1.35 5.45
C TYR A 88 17.31 1.38 4.01
N GLN A 89 16.17 0.73 3.74
CA GLN A 89 15.64 0.63 2.38
C GLN A 89 14.61 1.71 2.13
N LEU A 90 14.70 2.32 0.94
CA LEU A 90 13.76 3.32 0.45
C LEU A 90 12.78 2.66 -0.53
N PHE A 91 11.51 3.02 -0.40
CA PHE A 91 10.44 2.61 -1.30
C PHE A 91 9.78 3.83 -1.90
N TYR A 92 9.29 3.67 -3.12
CA TYR A 92 8.58 4.72 -3.84
C TYR A 92 7.11 4.35 -3.92
N THR A 93 6.23 5.31 -3.68
CA THR A 93 4.79 5.07 -3.79
C THR A 93 4.14 6.08 -4.70
N GLN A 94 3.06 5.65 -5.36
CA GLN A 94 2.17 6.51 -6.12
C GLN A 94 0.76 6.25 -5.64
N THR A 95 0.04 7.30 -5.26
CA THR A 95 -1.29 7.21 -4.67
C THR A 95 -2.30 7.93 -5.55
N GLU A 96 -3.38 7.24 -5.88
CA GLU A 96 -4.54 7.82 -6.54
C GLU A 96 -5.67 7.98 -5.52
N VAL A 97 -6.14 9.20 -5.36
CA VAL A 97 -7.27 9.53 -4.47
C VAL A 97 -8.47 9.90 -5.32
N THR A 98 -9.57 9.19 -5.13
CA THR A 98 -10.87 9.54 -5.71
C THR A 98 -11.85 9.93 -4.61
N ALA A 99 -13.08 10.32 -4.98
CA ALA A 99 -14.13 10.60 -3.99
C ALA A 99 -14.50 9.38 -3.14
N THR A 100 -14.24 8.16 -3.63
CA THR A 100 -14.72 6.92 -3.01
C THR A 100 -13.60 5.96 -2.60
N SER A 101 -12.35 6.18 -3.07
CA SER A 101 -11.27 5.24 -2.82
C SER A 101 -9.91 5.90 -2.79
N ILE A 102 -8.96 5.21 -2.15
CA ILE A 102 -7.53 5.51 -2.22
C ILE A 102 -6.83 4.24 -2.64
N HIS A 103 -6.01 4.31 -3.69
CA HIS A 103 -5.20 3.20 -4.17
C HIS A 103 -3.74 3.62 -4.23
N THR A 104 -2.88 2.89 -3.55
CA THR A 104 -1.44 3.12 -3.55
C THR A 104 -0.72 1.93 -4.17
N ILE A 105 0.27 2.23 -5.00
CA ILE A 105 1.21 1.27 -5.57
C ILE A 105 2.59 1.60 -5.03
N ALA A 106 3.34 0.59 -4.60
CA ALA A 106 4.70 0.72 -4.11
C ALA A 106 5.68 -0.06 -4.98
N LEU A 107 6.85 0.54 -5.22
CA LEU A 107 7.94 -0.05 -6.00
C LEU A 107 9.28 0.19 -5.31
N LEU A 108 10.30 -0.58 -5.71
CA LEU A 108 11.68 -0.39 -5.26
C LEU A 108 12.39 0.74 -6.02
N THR A 109 11.87 1.14 -7.17
CA THR A 109 12.38 2.22 -8.02
C THR A 109 11.23 3.09 -8.50
N PRO A 110 11.45 4.37 -8.85
CA PRO A 110 10.36 5.25 -9.28
C PRO A 110 9.92 5.02 -10.74
N THR A 111 9.74 3.78 -11.15
CA THR A 111 9.43 3.36 -12.53
C THR A 111 7.95 2.98 -12.69
N PHE A 112 7.04 3.88 -12.28
CA PHE A 112 5.60 3.63 -12.30
C PHE A 112 5.01 3.49 -13.71
N ASP A 113 5.68 3.99 -14.72
CA ASP A 113 5.30 3.81 -16.12
C ASP A 113 5.33 2.34 -16.58
N GLN A 114 6.02 1.47 -15.84
CA GLN A 114 6.08 0.04 -16.10
C GLN A 114 5.00 -0.77 -15.37
N VAL A 115 4.17 -0.12 -14.56
CA VAL A 115 3.10 -0.80 -13.82
C VAL A 115 1.95 -1.14 -14.76
N ILE A 116 1.47 -2.37 -14.65
CA ILE A 116 0.30 -2.88 -15.38
C ILE A 116 -0.78 -3.24 -14.37
N ILE A 117 -1.99 -2.75 -14.59
CA ILE A 117 -3.17 -3.15 -13.85
C ILE A 117 -3.77 -4.35 -14.57
N LEU A 118 -3.84 -5.49 -13.87
CA LEU A 118 -4.36 -6.72 -14.43
C LEU A 118 -5.90 -6.77 -14.34
N PRO A 119 -6.56 -7.43 -15.32
CA PRO A 119 -7.98 -7.68 -15.19
C PRO A 119 -8.27 -8.58 -14.00
N LEU A 120 -9.41 -8.37 -13.33
CA LEU A 120 -9.80 -9.16 -12.15
C LEU A 120 -10.03 -10.63 -12.46
N ALA A 121 -10.31 -10.96 -13.73
CA ALA A 121 -10.47 -12.34 -14.19
C ALA A 121 -9.13 -13.08 -14.39
N GLN A 122 -7.98 -12.37 -14.22
CA GLN A 122 -6.67 -13.00 -14.36
C GLN A 122 -6.47 -14.07 -13.30
N GLU A 123 -6.08 -15.27 -13.74
CA GLU A 123 -5.78 -16.37 -12.82
C GLU A 123 -4.49 -16.08 -12.06
N LEU A 124 -4.57 -16.15 -10.73
CA LEU A 124 -3.46 -15.96 -9.82
C LEU A 124 -3.14 -17.25 -9.10
N PHE A 125 -1.84 -17.47 -8.88
CA PHE A 125 -1.31 -18.56 -8.07
C PHE A 125 -0.65 -18.00 -6.83
N LYS A 126 -0.42 -18.83 -5.80
CA LYS A 126 0.23 -18.39 -4.56
C LYS A 126 1.32 -19.36 -4.13
N ILE A 127 2.44 -18.82 -3.63
CA ILE A 127 3.44 -19.55 -2.87
C ILE A 127 3.64 -18.78 -1.56
N ASP A 128 3.46 -19.46 -0.42
CA ASP A 128 3.54 -18.85 0.93
C ASP A 128 2.67 -17.60 1.06
N GLU A 129 1.45 -17.67 0.50
CA GLU A 129 0.47 -16.56 0.47
C GLU A 129 0.90 -15.36 -0.40
N ILE A 130 2.00 -15.46 -1.14
CA ILE A 130 2.46 -14.42 -2.06
C ILE A 130 1.94 -14.72 -3.46
N PRO A 131 1.13 -13.82 -4.06
CA PRO A 131 0.55 -14.08 -5.38
C PRO A 131 1.56 -13.91 -6.51
N PHE A 132 1.35 -14.68 -7.57
CA PHE A 132 2.10 -14.54 -8.82
C PHE A 132 1.21 -14.92 -10.01
N VAL A 133 1.61 -14.50 -11.20
CA VAL A 133 1.04 -14.94 -12.48
C VAL A 133 2.08 -15.70 -13.27
N VAL A 134 1.63 -16.47 -14.25
CA VAL A 134 2.54 -17.19 -15.16
C VAL A 134 2.28 -16.68 -16.59
N PHE A 135 3.31 -16.13 -17.19
CA PHE A 135 3.35 -15.74 -18.60
C PHE A 135 4.55 -16.40 -19.28
N ASP A 136 4.32 -17.08 -20.41
CA ASP A 136 5.38 -17.76 -21.16
C ASP A 136 6.25 -18.65 -20.26
N ASP A 137 5.60 -19.46 -19.41
CA ASP A 137 6.22 -20.36 -18.43
C ASP A 137 7.09 -19.68 -17.38
N LYS A 138 6.99 -18.35 -17.26
CA LYS A 138 7.71 -17.57 -16.25
C LYS A 138 6.79 -17.07 -15.18
N LYS A 139 7.20 -17.23 -13.92
CA LYS A 139 6.51 -16.66 -12.77
C LYS A 139 6.81 -15.17 -12.68
N GLN A 140 5.78 -14.38 -12.46
CA GLN A 140 5.93 -12.94 -12.26
C GLN A 140 5.14 -12.52 -11.03
N ALA A 141 5.81 -11.80 -10.11
CA ALA A 141 5.19 -11.32 -8.90
C ALA A 141 4.09 -10.30 -9.22
N VAL A 142 2.97 -10.42 -8.51
CA VAL A 142 1.89 -9.46 -8.55
C VAL A 142 1.56 -9.02 -7.14
N SER A 143 0.79 -7.95 -7.03
CA SER A 143 0.19 -7.55 -5.77
C SER A 143 -1.31 -7.43 -5.95
N LYS A 144 -2.05 -7.95 -4.99
CA LYS A 144 -3.51 -7.90 -4.97
C LYS A 144 -3.98 -7.24 -3.69
N SER A 145 -4.95 -6.34 -3.81
CA SER A 145 -5.61 -5.72 -2.69
C SER A 145 -7.12 -5.69 -2.92
N HIS A 146 -7.86 -5.88 -1.83
CA HIS A 146 -9.32 -5.87 -1.83
C HIS A 146 -9.83 -5.20 -0.56
N HIS A 147 -10.72 -4.24 -0.73
CA HIS A 147 -11.42 -3.62 0.39
C HIS A 147 -12.77 -3.09 -0.09
N GLY A 148 -13.86 -3.56 0.55
CA GLY A 148 -15.21 -3.16 0.19
C GLY A 148 -15.53 -3.40 -1.28
N ARG A 149 -15.89 -2.34 -1.98
CA ARG A 149 -16.25 -2.37 -3.41
C ARG A 149 -15.08 -2.52 -4.36
N PHE A 150 -13.85 -2.37 -3.88
CA PHE A 150 -12.67 -2.26 -4.74
C PHE A 150 -11.74 -3.46 -4.62
N GLU A 151 -11.26 -3.90 -5.76
CA GLU A 151 -10.24 -4.93 -5.89
C GLU A 151 -9.26 -4.51 -6.98
N LYS A 152 -7.96 -4.57 -6.70
CA LYS A 152 -6.90 -4.14 -7.62
C LYS A 152 -5.79 -5.17 -7.65
N VAL A 153 -5.39 -5.55 -8.85
CA VAL A 153 -4.25 -6.45 -9.08
C VAL A 153 -3.26 -5.72 -9.98
N VAL A 154 -2.00 -5.65 -9.55
CA VAL A 154 -0.96 -4.91 -10.27
C VAL A 154 0.30 -5.76 -10.42
N MET A 155 1.04 -5.51 -11.50
CA MET A 155 2.35 -6.11 -11.75
C MET A 155 3.27 -5.10 -12.43
N VAL A 156 4.55 -5.39 -12.41
CA VAL A 156 5.52 -4.64 -13.22
C VAL A 156 5.66 -5.35 -14.56
N GLY A 157 5.42 -4.61 -15.66
CA GLY A 157 5.62 -5.09 -17.02
C GLY A 157 7.09 -5.04 -17.42
N GLY A 158 7.43 -5.77 -18.43
CA GLY A 158 8.78 -5.73 -19.00
C GLY A 158 9.40 -7.05 -19.27
#